data_c5b47aaa56ed91c67b147abc0fdbd4ba
#
_entry.id   c5b47aaa56ed91c67b147abc0fdbd4ba
#
_cell.length_a   1.000
_cell.length_b   1.000
_cell.length_c   1.000
_cell.angle_alpha   90.00
_cell.angle_beta   90.00
_cell.angle_gamma   90.00
#
_symmetry.space_group_name_H-M   'P 1'
#
loop_
_entity.id
_entity.type
_entity.pdbx_description
1 polymer ?
#
loop_
_entity_poly.entity_id
_entity_poly.type
_entity_poly.pdbx_seq_one_letter_code
_entity_poly.pdbx_strand_id
1 'polypeptide(L)'
;MCTAATYQTKDFYFGRTLDYEFSYGDQIVITPRNYPFSFRHAGEMNTHYAIIGMAHVAGNYPLYYDAINEKGVGMAGLNFVGNAAYADVTPDRDNVAQFEFIPWILSQCATLSEVQTLLERMTLVDTPFSEQFPLAQLHWIISDQTGSITVESMADGLHIYENPVGVLTNNPPFPQQMFQLNNFMHLSPKQPVNAFSDDLALTAYSRGMGALGLPGDLSSASRFVRVAFTKMNAFSGDSEKESVSQFFHILGSVDQQRGCCEVADGKYEITLYTSCCNVTKGIYYYTTYENHQISAVDMHRENLDGDALICYPVIEGEQINYQN
;
A
#
# COMPACT_ATOMS: atom_id res chain seq x y z
N MET A 1 4.41 0.61 11.06
CA MET A 1 3.29 -0.26 10.54
C MET A 1 2.76 0.32 9.23
N CYS A 2 1.81 -0.34 8.59
CA CYS A 2 1.33 0.12 7.27
C CYS A 2 -0.03 -0.49 6.96
N THR A 3 -0.80 0.15 6.07
CA THR A 3 -2.05 -0.39 5.54
C THR A 3 -2.16 -0.03 4.07
N ALA A 4 -2.35 -1.00 3.19
CA ALA A 4 -2.63 -0.77 1.78
C ALA A 4 -4.03 -1.22 1.40
N ALA A 5 -4.64 -0.54 0.44
CA ALA A 5 -5.97 -0.85 -0.05
C ALA A 5 -6.12 -0.56 -1.54
N THR A 6 -7.10 -1.22 -2.14
CA THR A 6 -7.60 -0.91 -3.48
C THR A 6 -9.01 -0.34 -3.38
N TYR A 7 -9.45 0.38 -4.39
CA TYR A 7 -10.83 0.84 -4.51
C TYR A 7 -11.22 0.96 -5.98
N GLN A 8 -12.38 0.44 -6.34
CA GLN A 8 -12.86 0.45 -7.71
C GLN A 8 -14.14 1.28 -7.80
N THR A 9 -14.12 2.28 -8.69
CA THR A 9 -15.27 3.00 -9.15
C THR A 9 -15.30 2.96 -10.68
N LYS A 10 -15.44 4.08 -11.36
CA LYS A 10 -15.18 4.18 -12.79
C LYS A 10 -13.70 3.93 -13.12
N ASP A 11 -12.81 4.50 -12.31
CA ASP A 11 -11.35 4.27 -12.37
C ASP A 11 -10.92 3.30 -11.27
N PHE A 12 -9.74 2.72 -11.39
CA PHE A 12 -9.12 1.88 -10.37
C PHE A 12 -8.15 2.70 -9.51
N TYR A 13 -8.26 2.55 -8.19
CA TYR A 13 -7.44 3.24 -7.20
C TYR A 13 -6.67 2.26 -6.34
N PHE A 14 -5.44 2.64 -6.02
CA PHE A 14 -4.51 1.90 -5.18
C PHE A 14 -3.75 2.88 -4.29
N GLY A 15 -3.46 2.52 -3.06
CA GLY A 15 -2.63 3.34 -2.19
C GLY A 15 -2.46 2.76 -0.80
N ARG A 16 -1.77 3.51 0.06
CA ARG A 16 -1.39 3.04 1.39
C ARG A 16 -1.27 4.16 2.42
N THR A 17 -1.24 3.78 3.72
CA THR A 17 -0.61 4.57 4.78
C THR A 17 0.82 4.08 5.00
N LEU A 18 1.79 4.97 5.17
CA LEU A 18 3.10 4.66 5.72
C LEU A 18 3.12 5.10 7.19
N ASP A 19 3.12 4.12 8.09
CA ASP A 19 3.13 4.38 9.53
C ASP A 19 4.53 4.05 10.06
N TYR A 20 5.24 5.09 10.54
CA TYR A 20 6.61 4.99 11.05
C TYR A 20 6.95 6.15 11.99
N GLU A 21 8.12 6.11 12.64
CA GLU A 21 8.52 7.12 13.62
C GLU A 21 9.15 8.36 12.99
N PHE A 22 9.70 8.24 11.78
CA PHE A 22 10.35 9.33 11.05
C PHE A 22 10.38 9.06 9.54
N SER A 23 10.47 10.15 8.75
CA SER A 23 10.67 10.09 7.30
C SER A 23 12.17 9.99 6.97
N TYR A 24 12.50 9.20 5.95
CA TYR A 24 13.84 9.15 5.36
C TYR A 24 14.11 10.27 4.35
N GLY A 25 13.21 11.23 4.20
CA GLY A 25 13.23 12.25 3.14
C GLY A 25 12.45 11.76 1.92
N ASP A 26 11.20 11.37 2.19
CA ASP A 26 10.31 10.80 1.19
C ASP A 26 9.89 11.84 0.17
N GLN A 27 9.79 11.44 -1.09
CA GLN A 27 9.36 12.30 -2.18
C GLN A 27 8.60 11.50 -3.24
N ILE A 28 7.76 12.17 -4.02
CA ILE A 28 7.13 11.56 -5.17
C ILE A 28 8.17 11.51 -6.28
N VAL A 29 8.42 10.31 -6.80
CA VAL A 29 9.42 10.07 -7.83
C VAL A 29 8.76 9.48 -9.06
N ILE A 30 9.02 10.09 -10.23
CA ILE A 30 8.74 9.49 -11.52
C ILE A 30 10.05 8.93 -12.07
N THR A 31 10.03 7.63 -12.40
CA THR A 31 11.09 6.98 -13.18
C THR A 31 10.63 6.88 -14.61
N PRO A 32 11.19 7.70 -15.55
CA PRO A 32 10.82 7.67 -16.96
C PRO A 32 11.29 6.39 -17.66
N ARG A 33 10.74 6.11 -18.84
CA ARG A 33 10.93 4.86 -19.61
C ARG A 33 12.38 4.52 -19.94
N ASN A 34 13.25 5.50 -20.09
CA ASN A 34 14.66 5.31 -20.47
C ASN A 34 15.63 5.53 -19.28
N TYR A 35 15.11 5.64 -18.06
CA TYR A 35 15.97 5.65 -16.88
C TYR A 35 16.67 4.29 -16.75
N PRO A 36 18.01 4.24 -16.66
CA PRO A 36 18.75 2.98 -16.63
C PRO A 36 18.67 2.35 -15.22
N PHE A 37 17.89 1.30 -15.06
CA PHE A 37 17.97 0.45 -13.87
C PHE A 37 19.15 -0.51 -13.98
N SER A 38 19.97 -0.57 -12.92
CA SER A 38 21.00 -1.58 -12.73
C SER A 38 20.62 -2.44 -11.53
N PHE A 39 20.07 -3.61 -11.79
CA PHE A 39 19.66 -4.57 -10.75
C PHE A 39 20.85 -5.41 -10.29
N ARG A 40 20.93 -5.70 -9.01
CA ARG A 40 22.08 -6.40 -8.39
C ARG A 40 22.40 -7.74 -9.03
N HIS A 41 21.36 -8.49 -9.42
CA HIS A 41 21.52 -9.83 -9.99
C HIS A 41 20.78 -10.03 -11.31
N ALA A 42 19.82 -9.16 -11.63
CA ALA A 42 18.99 -9.27 -12.84
C ALA A 42 19.52 -8.45 -14.04
N GLY A 43 20.70 -7.81 -13.88
CA GLY A 43 21.35 -7.05 -14.95
C GLY A 43 20.79 -5.65 -15.15
N GLU A 44 21.02 -5.09 -16.34
CA GLU A 44 20.60 -3.72 -16.70
C GLU A 44 19.28 -3.74 -17.47
N MET A 45 18.46 -2.73 -17.22
CA MET A 45 17.22 -2.48 -17.95
C MET A 45 17.17 -0.99 -18.36
N ASN A 46 17.44 -0.75 -19.63
CA ASN A 46 17.60 0.61 -20.19
C ASN A 46 16.29 1.13 -20.81
N THR A 47 15.26 0.32 -20.91
CA THR A 47 13.93 0.72 -21.39
C THR A 47 12.87 -0.10 -20.67
N HIS A 48 11.87 0.56 -20.11
CA HIS A 48 10.84 -0.06 -19.29
C HIS A 48 9.59 0.82 -19.25
N TYR A 49 8.53 0.37 -18.56
CA TYR A 49 7.36 1.21 -18.30
C TYR A 49 7.71 2.33 -17.32
N ALA A 50 7.16 3.52 -17.54
CA ALA A 50 7.29 4.62 -16.60
C ALA A 50 6.57 4.29 -15.28
N ILE A 51 7.20 4.69 -14.17
CA ILE A 51 6.74 4.40 -12.80
C ILE A 51 6.58 5.73 -12.05
N ILE A 52 5.53 5.86 -11.23
CA ILE A 52 5.38 6.95 -10.26
C ILE A 52 5.05 6.36 -8.89
N GLY A 53 5.68 6.88 -7.85
CA GLY A 53 5.44 6.42 -6.48
C GLY A 53 6.11 7.27 -5.42
N MET A 54 5.88 6.93 -4.16
CA MET A 54 6.61 7.51 -3.03
C MET A 54 7.89 6.72 -2.81
N ALA A 55 9.02 7.41 -2.76
CA ALA A 55 10.33 6.79 -2.61
C ALA A 55 11.29 7.64 -1.78
N HIS A 56 12.27 6.98 -1.18
CA HIS A 56 13.52 7.59 -0.78
C HIS A 56 14.54 7.44 -1.93
N VAL A 57 15.16 8.54 -2.36
CA VAL A 57 16.18 8.49 -3.42
C VAL A 57 17.57 8.43 -2.79
N ALA A 58 18.22 7.29 -2.91
CA ALA A 58 19.56 7.04 -2.40
C ALA A 58 20.55 6.82 -3.55
N GLY A 59 21.56 7.68 -3.70
CA GLY A 59 22.56 7.53 -4.76
C GLY A 59 21.95 7.44 -6.16
N ASN A 60 20.95 8.27 -6.46
CA ASN A 60 20.18 8.27 -7.70
C ASN A 60 19.36 7.01 -7.97
N TYR A 61 19.10 6.17 -6.93
CA TYR A 61 18.23 5.00 -7.03
C TYR A 61 16.95 5.22 -6.23
N PRO A 62 15.74 5.00 -6.82
CA PRO A 62 14.48 5.19 -6.13
C PRO A 62 14.12 3.95 -5.31
N LEU A 63 14.21 4.05 -3.99
CA LEU A 63 13.74 3.04 -3.05
C LEU A 63 12.25 3.25 -2.79
N TYR A 64 11.41 2.65 -3.63
CA TYR A 64 9.97 2.81 -3.58
C TYR A 64 9.33 2.10 -2.37
N TYR A 65 8.42 2.79 -1.70
CA TYR A 65 7.52 2.21 -0.68
C TYR A 65 6.22 1.71 -1.30
N ASP A 66 5.67 2.49 -2.23
CA ASP A 66 4.53 2.18 -3.08
C ASP A 66 4.68 2.91 -4.42
N ALA A 67 4.18 2.30 -5.48
CA ALA A 67 4.22 2.89 -6.80
C ALA A 67 3.17 2.26 -7.72
N ILE A 68 2.90 2.96 -8.82
CA ILE A 68 2.13 2.47 -9.96
C ILE A 68 2.94 2.66 -11.23
N ASN A 69 2.67 1.84 -12.24
CA ASN A 69 3.21 2.07 -13.57
C ASN A 69 2.17 2.64 -14.54
N GLU A 70 2.63 3.12 -15.67
CA GLU A 70 1.79 3.70 -16.74
C GLU A 70 0.82 2.70 -17.39
N LYS A 71 0.95 1.40 -17.09
CA LYS A 71 0.12 0.33 -17.66
C LYS A 71 -1.05 -0.06 -16.76
N GLY A 72 -1.05 0.40 -15.52
CA GLY A 72 -2.17 0.16 -14.62
C GLY A 72 -1.92 -0.91 -13.55
N VAL A 73 -0.67 -1.23 -13.25
CA VAL A 73 -0.29 -2.09 -12.12
C VAL A 73 0.19 -1.22 -10.96
N GLY A 74 -0.31 -1.50 -9.76
CA GLY A 74 0.12 -0.89 -8.50
C GLY A 74 0.74 -1.90 -7.56
N MET A 75 1.75 -1.47 -6.78
CA MET A 75 2.46 -2.29 -5.82
C MET A 75 2.89 -1.50 -4.59
N ALA A 76 2.79 -2.12 -3.41
CA ALA A 76 3.29 -1.56 -2.15
C ALA A 76 3.97 -2.62 -1.31
N GLY A 77 5.08 -2.24 -0.66
CA GLY A 77 5.77 -3.06 0.34
C GLY A 77 5.40 -2.61 1.75
N LEU A 78 5.05 -3.55 2.63
CA LEU A 78 4.63 -3.32 4.00
C LEU A 78 5.51 -4.14 4.95
N ASN A 79 5.76 -3.64 6.16
CA ASN A 79 6.55 -4.35 7.17
C ASN A 79 5.94 -5.70 7.52
N PHE A 80 6.80 -6.74 7.52
CA PHE A 80 6.45 -8.13 7.81
C PHE A 80 7.48 -8.76 8.76
N VAL A 81 7.77 -8.03 9.82
CA VAL A 81 8.86 -8.31 10.76
C VAL A 81 8.71 -9.68 11.43
N GLY A 82 9.79 -10.45 11.43
CA GLY A 82 9.84 -11.79 12.03
C GLY A 82 9.23 -12.92 11.17
N ASN A 83 8.59 -12.59 10.04
CA ASN A 83 8.06 -13.58 9.09
C ASN A 83 8.81 -13.56 7.76
N ALA A 84 9.22 -12.37 7.29
CA ALA A 84 9.96 -12.26 6.03
C ALA A 84 11.31 -12.97 6.09
N ALA A 85 11.60 -13.79 5.09
CA ALA A 85 12.88 -14.44 4.86
C ALA A 85 13.18 -14.41 3.37
N TYR A 86 14.46 -14.18 3.02
CA TYR A 86 14.91 -14.11 1.64
C TYR A 86 15.93 -15.22 1.39
N ALA A 87 15.97 -15.70 0.16
CA ALA A 87 16.79 -16.83 -0.22
C ALA A 87 18.22 -16.40 -0.64
N ASP A 88 19.11 -17.37 -0.72
CA ASP A 88 20.37 -17.20 -1.44
C ASP A 88 20.11 -17.09 -2.95
N VAL A 89 21.07 -16.51 -3.68
CA VAL A 89 21.05 -16.45 -5.15
C VAL A 89 20.91 -17.86 -5.72
N THR A 90 19.88 -18.06 -6.53
CA THR A 90 19.53 -19.36 -7.14
C THR A 90 19.91 -19.35 -8.61
N PRO A 91 20.70 -20.32 -9.12
CA PRO A 91 21.00 -20.46 -10.54
C PRO A 91 19.72 -20.62 -11.40
N ASP A 92 19.75 -20.10 -12.61
CA ASP A 92 18.69 -20.21 -13.62
C ASP A 92 17.33 -19.59 -13.21
N ARG A 93 17.34 -18.64 -12.25
CA ARG A 93 16.18 -17.86 -11.84
C ARG A 93 16.48 -16.36 -11.89
N ASP A 94 15.43 -15.56 -12.04
CA ASP A 94 15.53 -14.11 -11.90
C ASP A 94 15.71 -13.78 -10.40
N ASN A 95 16.95 -13.52 -9.99
CA ASN A 95 17.27 -13.15 -8.61
C ASN A 95 17.09 -11.65 -8.41
N VAL A 96 16.18 -11.26 -7.52
CA VAL A 96 15.80 -9.87 -7.28
C VAL A 96 15.96 -9.53 -5.82
N ALA A 97 16.74 -8.49 -5.51
CA ALA A 97 16.85 -8.00 -4.16
C ALA A 97 15.53 -7.37 -3.69
N GLN A 98 15.22 -7.47 -2.40
CA GLN A 98 13.92 -7.02 -1.88
C GLN A 98 13.62 -5.53 -2.17
N PHE A 99 14.65 -4.66 -2.16
CA PHE A 99 14.50 -3.22 -2.45
C PHE A 99 14.27 -2.93 -3.95
N GLU A 100 14.61 -3.87 -4.83
CA GLU A 100 14.43 -3.81 -6.27
C GLU A 100 13.07 -4.36 -6.71
N PHE A 101 12.34 -5.01 -5.82
CA PHE A 101 11.17 -5.79 -6.21
C PHE A 101 10.05 -4.93 -6.80
N ILE A 102 9.77 -3.75 -6.22
CA ILE A 102 8.77 -2.82 -6.77
C ILE A 102 9.18 -2.33 -8.17
N PRO A 103 10.35 -1.70 -8.37
CA PRO A 103 10.74 -1.25 -9.70
C PRO A 103 10.90 -2.41 -10.70
N TRP A 104 11.37 -3.59 -10.25
CA TRP A 104 11.55 -4.72 -11.15
C TRP A 104 10.23 -5.27 -11.71
N ILE A 105 9.19 -5.37 -10.87
CA ILE A 105 7.85 -5.77 -11.33
C ILE A 105 7.21 -4.68 -12.21
N LEU A 106 7.18 -3.44 -11.73
CA LEU A 106 6.45 -2.36 -12.39
C LEU A 106 7.09 -1.93 -13.70
N SER A 107 8.38 -2.15 -13.89
CA SER A 107 9.08 -1.82 -15.13
C SER A 107 8.71 -2.73 -16.31
N GLN A 108 8.19 -3.94 -16.09
CA GLN A 108 8.02 -4.92 -17.15
C GLN A 108 6.63 -5.56 -17.24
N CYS A 109 5.79 -5.45 -16.20
CA CYS A 109 4.47 -6.05 -16.19
C CYS A 109 3.37 -5.01 -16.45
N ALA A 110 2.52 -5.27 -17.44
CA ALA A 110 1.36 -4.44 -17.77
C ALA A 110 0.06 -4.89 -17.10
N THR A 111 0.03 -6.12 -16.60
CA THR A 111 -1.16 -6.74 -15.99
C THR A 111 -0.78 -7.62 -14.80
N LEU A 112 -1.75 -7.86 -13.91
CA LEU A 112 -1.58 -8.77 -12.79
C LEU A 112 -1.25 -10.22 -13.24
N SER A 113 -1.80 -10.66 -14.37
CA SER A 113 -1.48 -11.97 -14.96
C SER A 113 -0.01 -12.08 -15.40
N GLU A 114 0.57 -11.00 -15.96
CA GLU A 114 2.00 -10.96 -16.29
C GLU A 114 2.85 -10.98 -15.03
N VAL A 115 2.43 -10.29 -13.96
CA VAL A 115 3.08 -10.35 -12.65
C VAL A 115 3.11 -11.79 -12.13
N GLN A 116 1.98 -12.49 -12.12
CA GLN A 116 1.90 -13.88 -11.64
C GLN A 116 2.86 -14.79 -12.43
N THR A 117 2.89 -14.65 -13.75
CA THR A 117 3.82 -15.41 -14.61
C THR A 117 5.29 -15.09 -14.29
N LEU A 118 5.60 -13.82 -14.02
CA LEU A 118 6.96 -13.39 -13.69
C LEU A 118 7.40 -13.94 -12.34
N LEU A 119 6.51 -13.97 -11.35
CA LEU A 119 6.78 -14.49 -10.00
C LEU A 119 7.14 -15.98 -9.99
N GLU A 120 6.65 -16.78 -10.93
CA GLU A 120 6.97 -18.22 -11.02
C GLU A 120 8.46 -18.50 -11.24
N ARG A 121 9.17 -17.60 -11.92
CA ARG A 121 10.59 -17.77 -12.30
C ARG A 121 11.57 -16.95 -11.47
N MET A 122 11.09 -16.11 -10.55
CA MET A 122 11.96 -15.26 -9.74
C MET A 122 12.29 -15.86 -8.37
N THR A 123 13.32 -15.31 -7.74
CA THR A 123 13.69 -15.54 -6.35
C THR A 123 13.95 -14.20 -5.69
N LEU A 124 13.33 -13.92 -4.56
CA LEU A 124 13.67 -12.78 -3.71
C LEU A 124 14.90 -13.14 -2.88
N VAL A 125 15.99 -12.39 -3.07
CA VAL A 125 17.29 -12.73 -2.50
C VAL A 125 17.70 -11.80 -1.36
N ASP A 126 18.50 -12.39 -0.45
CA ASP A 126 19.11 -11.72 0.69
C ASP A 126 20.27 -10.84 0.23
N THR A 127 19.94 -9.69 -0.33
CA THR A 127 20.91 -8.70 -0.80
C THR A 127 20.49 -7.31 -0.33
N PRO A 128 21.20 -6.68 0.62
CA PRO A 128 20.88 -5.34 1.10
C PRO A 128 21.25 -4.27 0.07
N PHE A 129 20.56 -3.12 0.16
CA PHE A 129 20.93 -1.97 -0.67
C PHE A 129 22.33 -1.45 -0.30
N SER A 130 22.58 -1.24 0.99
CA SER A 130 23.86 -0.81 1.55
C SER A 130 23.93 -1.13 3.05
N GLU A 131 25.06 -0.85 3.69
CA GLU A 131 25.17 -0.97 5.15
C GLU A 131 24.22 -0.01 5.90
N GLN A 132 23.93 1.16 5.33
CA GLN A 132 23.00 2.14 5.92
C GLN A 132 21.52 1.75 5.69
N PHE A 133 21.25 1.01 4.63
CA PHE A 133 19.92 0.50 4.27
C PHE A 133 19.99 -1.03 4.19
N PRO A 134 19.93 -1.71 5.36
CA PRO A 134 19.94 -3.16 5.43
C PRO A 134 18.65 -3.75 4.87
N LEU A 135 18.55 -5.06 4.85
CA LEU A 135 17.35 -5.77 4.44
C LEU A 135 16.13 -5.32 5.24
N ALA A 136 15.12 -4.85 4.53
CA ALA A 136 13.82 -4.60 5.12
C ALA A 136 12.98 -5.89 5.06
N GLN A 137 12.36 -6.25 6.17
CA GLN A 137 11.46 -7.40 6.26
C GLN A 137 10.07 -6.98 5.77
N LEU A 138 9.77 -7.30 4.52
CA LEU A 138 8.58 -6.85 3.81
C LEU A 138 7.74 -8.01 3.28
N HIS A 139 6.46 -7.75 3.07
CA HIS A 139 5.56 -8.44 2.16
C HIS A 139 4.85 -7.41 1.27
N TRP A 140 4.21 -7.86 0.20
CA TRP A 140 3.71 -6.95 -0.82
C TRP A 140 2.27 -7.25 -1.22
N ILE A 141 1.54 -6.18 -1.55
CA ILE A 141 0.30 -6.25 -2.32
C ILE A 141 0.57 -5.74 -3.74
N ILE A 142 0.11 -6.47 -4.73
CA ILE A 142 0.20 -6.11 -6.14
C ILE A 142 -1.21 -6.18 -6.73
N SER A 143 -1.61 -5.19 -7.48
CA SER A 143 -2.99 -5.07 -7.94
C SER A 143 -3.08 -4.37 -9.30
N ASP A 144 -4.09 -4.76 -10.06
CA ASP A 144 -4.61 -4.01 -11.19
C ASP A 144 -6.14 -3.98 -11.12
N GLN A 145 -6.81 -3.45 -12.14
CA GLN A 145 -8.26 -3.37 -12.19
C GLN A 145 -8.98 -4.73 -12.15
N THR A 146 -8.28 -5.85 -12.36
CA THR A 146 -8.84 -7.20 -12.38
C THR A 146 -8.81 -7.88 -11.01
N GLY A 147 -7.93 -7.44 -10.10
CA GLY A 147 -7.81 -8.02 -8.78
C GLY A 147 -6.54 -7.64 -8.03
N SER A 148 -6.26 -8.40 -6.99
CA SER A 148 -5.09 -8.20 -6.13
C SER A 148 -4.49 -9.54 -5.71
N ILE A 149 -3.18 -9.56 -5.53
CA ILE A 149 -2.44 -10.66 -4.90
C ILE A 149 -1.61 -10.14 -3.73
N THR A 150 -1.34 -11.01 -2.77
CA THR A 150 -0.37 -10.78 -1.69
C THR A 150 0.81 -11.69 -1.92
N VAL A 151 2.02 -11.13 -1.82
CA VAL A 151 3.29 -11.85 -1.99
C VAL A 151 4.06 -11.83 -0.68
N GLU A 152 4.34 -13.01 -0.12
CA GLU A 152 5.06 -13.21 1.14
C GLU A 152 6.23 -14.16 0.91
N SER A 153 7.46 -13.68 1.13
CA SER A 153 8.66 -14.50 1.15
C SER A 153 8.96 -14.89 2.59
N MET A 154 8.84 -16.16 2.91
CA MET A 154 9.00 -16.71 4.26
C MET A 154 10.05 -17.82 4.27
N ALA A 155 10.37 -18.36 5.45
CA ALA A 155 11.41 -19.39 5.61
C ALA A 155 11.13 -20.68 4.81
N ASP A 156 9.88 -20.97 4.49
CA ASP A 156 9.43 -22.11 3.70
C ASP A 156 9.24 -21.80 2.20
N GLY A 157 9.53 -20.57 1.76
CA GLY A 157 9.52 -20.16 0.36
C GLY A 157 8.70 -18.91 0.04
N LEU A 158 8.52 -18.67 -1.25
CA LEU A 158 7.72 -17.57 -1.78
C LEU A 158 6.25 -18.01 -1.89
N HIS A 159 5.38 -17.30 -1.21
CA HIS A 159 3.92 -17.54 -1.24
C HIS A 159 3.21 -16.42 -1.99
N ILE A 160 2.28 -16.80 -2.85
CA ILE A 160 1.44 -15.90 -3.63
C ILE A 160 -0.01 -16.26 -3.32
N TYR A 161 -0.74 -15.31 -2.76
CA TYR A 161 -2.13 -15.50 -2.37
C TYR A 161 -3.04 -14.58 -3.18
N GLU A 162 -4.14 -15.12 -3.68
CA GLU A 162 -5.25 -14.29 -4.16
C GLU A 162 -5.77 -13.42 -2.98
N ASN A 163 -5.94 -12.13 -3.24
CA ASN A 163 -6.40 -11.18 -2.22
C ASN A 163 -7.76 -10.59 -2.59
N PRO A 164 -8.86 -11.30 -2.30
CA PRO A 164 -10.21 -10.89 -2.72
C PRO A 164 -10.71 -9.62 -2.00
N VAL A 165 -10.11 -9.25 -0.87
CA VAL A 165 -10.45 -8.01 -0.16
C VAL A 165 -9.68 -6.80 -0.68
N GLY A 166 -8.53 -7.02 -1.35
CA GLY A 166 -7.67 -5.94 -1.84
C GLY A 166 -7.18 -5.03 -0.70
N VAL A 167 -6.84 -5.62 0.44
CA VAL A 167 -6.29 -4.97 1.63
C VAL A 167 -5.09 -5.77 2.12
N LEU A 168 -4.05 -5.10 2.56
CA LEU A 168 -2.92 -5.70 3.27
C LEU A 168 -2.50 -4.78 4.42
N THR A 169 -2.14 -5.37 5.56
CA THR A 169 -1.55 -4.65 6.69
C THR A 169 -0.14 -5.20 6.98
N ASN A 170 0.13 -5.65 8.19
CA ASN A 170 1.42 -6.23 8.57
C ASN A 170 1.23 -7.69 9.02
N ASN A 171 1.89 -8.10 10.12
CA ASN A 171 1.66 -9.42 10.74
C ASN A 171 0.20 -9.61 11.19
N PRO A 172 -0.32 -10.82 11.23
CA PRO A 172 0.28 -12.10 10.85
C PRO A 172 0.28 -12.33 9.33
N PRO A 173 0.80 -13.48 8.82
CA PRO A 173 0.69 -13.87 7.42
C PRO A 173 -0.73 -13.78 6.86
N PHE A 174 -0.85 -13.44 5.60
CA PHE A 174 -2.11 -13.09 4.94
C PHE A 174 -3.24 -14.12 5.11
N PRO A 175 -3.00 -15.44 5.02
CA PRO A 175 -4.07 -16.42 5.26
C PRO A 175 -4.68 -16.32 6.67
N GLN A 176 -3.90 -15.93 7.67
CA GLN A 176 -4.39 -15.74 9.04
C GLN A 176 -5.22 -14.45 9.15
N GLN A 177 -4.82 -13.38 8.45
CA GLN A 177 -5.61 -12.15 8.37
C GLN A 177 -6.97 -12.43 7.72
N MET A 178 -7.00 -13.19 6.64
CA MET A 178 -8.24 -13.60 5.98
C MET A 178 -9.11 -14.49 6.87
N PHE A 179 -8.49 -15.47 7.55
CA PHE A 179 -9.23 -16.33 8.48
C PHE A 179 -9.90 -15.55 9.61
N GLN A 180 -9.24 -14.50 10.11
CA GLN A 180 -9.77 -13.66 11.19
C GLN A 180 -11.09 -12.96 10.82
N LEU A 181 -11.33 -12.65 9.55
CA LEU A 181 -12.58 -12.01 9.09
C LEU A 181 -13.82 -12.84 9.47
N ASN A 182 -13.69 -14.17 9.64
CA ASN A 182 -14.79 -15.02 10.06
C ASN A 182 -15.36 -14.60 11.43
N ASN A 183 -14.55 -14.03 12.32
CA ASN A 183 -14.99 -13.57 13.63
C ASN A 183 -15.88 -12.31 13.53
N PHE A 184 -15.91 -11.65 12.37
CA PHE A 184 -16.56 -10.37 12.14
C PHE A 184 -17.72 -10.45 11.13
N MET A 185 -18.18 -11.66 10.77
CA MET A 185 -19.31 -11.87 9.84
C MET A 185 -20.61 -11.19 10.27
N HIS A 186 -20.76 -10.87 11.55
CA HIS A 186 -21.93 -10.18 12.10
C HIS A 186 -21.93 -8.67 11.81
N LEU A 187 -20.81 -8.09 11.42
CA LEU A 187 -20.71 -6.66 11.14
C LEU A 187 -21.55 -6.28 9.92
N SER A 188 -22.27 -5.18 10.02
CA SER A 188 -23.16 -4.68 8.98
C SER A 188 -23.25 -3.16 9.01
N PRO A 189 -23.39 -2.47 7.86
CA PRO A 189 -23.75 -1.05 7.84
C PRO A 189 -25.20 -0.79 8.24
N LYS A 190 -26.04 -1.84 8.32
CA LYS A 190 -27.45 -1.75 8.70
C LYS A 190 -27.61 -1.81 10.21
N GLN A 191 -28.74 -1.29 10.71
CA GLN A 191 -29.11 -1.46 12.11
C GLN A 191 -29.33 -2.93 12.45
N PRO A 192 -28.86 -3.39 13.64
CA PRO A 192 -29.08 -4.77 14.06
C PRO A 192 -30.58 -5.02 14.38
N VAL A 193 -31.02 -6.21 14.09
CA VAL A 193 -32.27 -6.76 14.62
C VAL A 193 -31.97 -7.54 15.90
N ASN A 194 -32.93 -7.63 16.82
CA ASN A 194 -32.77 -8.43 18.01
C ASN A 194 -32.68 -9.92 17.63
N ALA A 195 -31.48 -10.48 17.70
CA ALA A 195 -31.20 -11.91 17.54
C ALA A 195 -30.71 -12.54 18.86
N PHE A 196 -30.77 -11.79 19.98
CA PHE A 196 -30.26 -12.26 21.26
C PHE A 196 -31.28 -13.22 21.94
N SER A 197 -32.54 -12.83 21.99
CA SER A 197 -33.64 -13.66 22.52
C SER A 197 -34.97 -13.03 22.12
N ASP A 198 -35.96 -13.88 21.83
CA ASP A 198 -37.33 -13.43 21.59
C ASP A 198 -38.03 -13.01 22.92
N ASP A 199 -37.50 -13.45 24.06
CA ASP A 199 -38.05 -13.13 25.39
C ASP A 199 -37.65 -11.74 25.89
N LEU A 200 -36.71 -11.06 25.19
CA LEU A 200 -36.23 -9.73 25.56
C LEU A 200 -36.49 -8.69 24.44
N ALA A 201 -37.24 -7.65 24.76
CA ALA A 201 -37.50 -6.56 23.85
C ALA A 201 -36.28 -5.61 23.75
N LEU A 202 -35.22 -6.01 23.02
CA LEU A 202 -34.05 -5.21 22.78
C LEU A 202 -34.22 -4.38 21.50
N THR A 203 -33.83 -3.10 21.57
CA THR A 203 -33.90 -2.18 20.44
C THR A 203 -32.60 -1.43 20.24
N ALA A 204 -32.28 -1.08 18.99
CA ALA A 204 -31.14 -0.24 18.69
C ALA A 204 -31.34 1.17 19.28
N TYR A 205 -30.42 1.62 20.12
CA TYR A 205 -30.48 2.93 20.79
C TYR A 205 -29.74 4.04 20.05
N SER A 206 -28.91 3.70 19.03
CA SER A 206 -28.21 4.68 18.19
C SER A 206 -27.99 4.13 16.78
N ARG A 207 -27.64 5.04 15.85
CA ARG A 207 -27.21 4.65 14.49
C ARG A 207 -25.80 4.02 14.55
N GLY A 208 -25.45 3.19 13.56
CA GLY A 208 -24.15 2.56 13.43
C GLY A 208 -23.95 1.30 14.29
N MET A 209 -24.97 0.86 15.03
CA MET A 209 -24.86 -0.32 15.91
C MET A 209 -24.65 -1.64 15.18
N GLY A 210 -24.89 -1.71 13.86
CA GLY A 210 -24.54 -2.90 13.07
C GLY A 210 -23.05 -3.16 13.00
N ALA A 211 -22.22 -2.15 13.26
CA ALA A 211 -20.76 -2.28 13.35
C ALA A 211 -20.21 -2.44 14.78
N LEU A 212 -21.08 -2.79 15.76
CA LEU A 212 -20.63 -3.09 17.13
C LEU A 212 -19.64 -4.27 17.09
N GLY A 213 -18.45 -4.04 17.69
CA GLY A 213 -17.35 -5.00 17.66
C GLY A 213 -16.35 -4.78 16.52
N LEU A 214 -16.57 -3.79 15.64
CA LEU A 214 -15.52 -3.37 14.69
C LEU A 214 -14.28 -2.93 15.51
N PRO A 215 -13.09 -3.53 15.28
CA PRO A 215 -11.92 -3.22 16.09
C PRO A 215 -11.50 -1.76 15.99
N GLY A 216 -11.14 -1.16 17.13
CA GLY A 216 -10.76 0.26 17.22
C GLY A 216 -9.29 0.50 17.49
N ASP A 217 -8.53 -0.52 17.87
CA ASP A 217 -7.10 -0.40 18.15
C ASP A 217 -6.25 -0.34 16.86
N LEU A 218 -4.97 0.02 17.02
CA LEU A 218 -4.04 0.24 15.93
C LEU A 218 -3.25 -1.01 15.50
N SER A 219 -3.52 -2.18 16.10
CA SER A 219 -2.84 -3.42 15.69
C SER A 219 -3.09 -3.77 14.23
N SER A 220 -2.16 -4.48 13.63
CA SER A 220 -2.24 -4.89 12.22
C SER A 220 -3.55 -5.64 11.91
N ALA A 221 -3.89 -6.61 12.73
CA ALA A 221 -5.09 -7.43 12.56
C ALA A 221 -6.38 -6.59 12.66
N SER A 222 -6.44 -5.65 13.60
CA SER A 222 -7.58 -4.75 13.77
C SER A 222 -7.73 -3.77 12.61
N ARG A 223 -6.61 -3.21 12.11
CA ARG A 223 -6.60 -2.34 10.94
C ARG A 223 -7.04 -3.10 9.68
N PHE A 224 -6.61 -4.35 9.51
CA PHE A 224 -7.05 -5.18 8.40
C PHE A 224 -8.57 -5.34 8.37
N VAL A 225 -9.17 -5.76 9.49
CA VAL A 225 -10.64 -5.91 9.62
C VAL A 225 -11.36 -4.59 9.36
N ARG A 226 -10.86 -3.50 9.95
CA ARG A 226 -11.47 -2.17 9.83
C ARG A 226 -11.46 -1.66 8.39
N VAL A 227 -10.32 -1.72 7.71
CA VAL A 227 -10.22 -1.27 6.32
C VAL A 227 -11.00 -2.17 5.38
N ALA A 228 -10.96 -3.51 5.58
CA ALA A 228 -11.76 -4.44 4.81
C ALA A 228 -13.26 -4.13 4.93
N PHE A 229 -13.78 -3.97 6.15
CA PHE A 229 -15.18 -3.62 6.38
C PHE A 229 -15.52 -2.25 5.76
N THR A 230 -14.72 -1.23 6.03
CA THR A 230 -14.97 0.13 5.51
C THR A 230 -14.96 0.15 4.00
N LYS A 231 -13.93 -0.40 3.37
CA LYS A 231 -13.80 -0.46 1.91
C LYS A 231 -14.97 -1.19 1.23
N MET A 232 -15.34 -2.36 1.76
CA MET A 232 -16.37 -3.19 1.15
C MET A 232 -17.79 -2.63 1.30
N ASN A 233 -17.99 -1.70 2.23
CA ASN A 233 -19.28 -1.04 2.45
C ASN A 233 -19.30 0.43 2.01
N ALA A 234 -18.12 1.01 1.73
CA ALA A 234 -18.03 2.39 1.23
C ALA A 234 -18.44 2.48 -0.23
N PHE A 235 -19.07 3.58 -0.58
CA PHE A 235 -19.35 3.95 -1.96
C PHE A 235 -19.12 5.45 -2.17
N SER A 236 -18.79 5.83 -3.39
CA SER A 236 -18.68 7.22 -3.83
C SER A 236 -19.44 7.41 -5.13
N GLY A 237 -19.53 8.66 -5.60
CA GLY A 237 -19.88 8.93 -6.99
C GLY A 237 -18.76 8.50 -7.96
N ASP A 238 -19.03 8.62 -9.26
CA ASP A 238 -18.13 8.18 -10.32
C ASP A 238 -17.05 9.21 -10.70
N SER A 239 -17.12 10.42 -10.16
CA SER A 239 -16.09 11.42 -10.43
C SER A 239 -14.80 11.10 -9.69
N GLU A 240 -13.68 11.44 -10.32
CA GLU A 240 -12.34 11.25 -9.73
C GLU A 240 -12.23 11.93 -8.35
N LYS A 241 -12.76 13.15 -8.20
CA LYS A 241 -12.71 13.88 -6.94
C LYS A 241 -13.47 13.16 -5.81
N GLU A 242 -14.64 12.61 -6.12
CA GLU A 242 -15.44 11.84 -5.15
C GLU A 242 -14.71 10.54 -4.78
N SER A 243 -14.16 9.84 -5.77
CA SER A 243 -13.44 8.58 -5.55
C SER A 243 -12.16 8.77 -4.76
N VAL A 244 -11.35 9.79 -5.08
CA VAL A 244 -10.14 10.16 -4.32
C VAL A 244 -10.51 10.54 -2.88
N SER A 245 -11.51 11.39 -2.69
CA SER A 245 -11.99 11.77 -1.34
C SER A 245 -12.41 10.52 -0.55
N GLN A 246 -13.22 9.63 -1.16
CA GLN A 246 -13.65 8.41 -0.49
C GLN A 246 -12.50 7.48 -0.15
N PHE A 247 -11.48 7.38 -1.01
CA PHE A 247 -10.29 6.57 -0.74
C PHE A 247 -9.54 7.07 0.49
N PHE A 248 -9.34 8.38 0.63
CA PHE A 248 -8.73 8.96 1.83
C PHE A 248 -9.59 8.70 3.09
N HIS A 249 -10.93 8.72 2.99
CA HIS A 249 -11.81 8.34 4.12
C HIS A 249 -11.67 6.85 4.49
N ILE A 250 -11.46 5.95 3.52
CA ILE A 250 -11.23 4.53 3.79
C ILE A 250 -9.94 4.36 4.59
N LEU A 251 -8.81 4.89 4.12
CA LEU A 251 -7.52 4.77 4.80
C LEU A 251 -7.44 5.64 6.07
N GLY A 252 -8.09 6.80 6.10
CA GLY A 252 -8.18 7.65 7.31
C GLY A 252 -8.86 6.95 8.50
N SER A 253 -9.59 5.86 8.25
CA SER A 253 -10.15 5.03 9.33
C SER A 253 -9.08 4.34 10.20
N VAL A 254 -7.84 4.28 9.73
CA VAL A 254 -6.70 3.61 10.40
C VAL A 254 -5.47 4.51 10.56
N ASP A 255 -5.64 5.81 10.39
CA ASP A 255 -4.59 6.79 10.66
C ASP A 255 -4.05 6.67 12.08
N GLN A 256 -2.74 6.74 12.22
CA GLN A 256 -2.06 6.65 13.50
C GLN A 256 -1.68 8.04 14.01
N GLN A 257 -2.26 8.40 15.15
CA GLN A 257 -2.05 9.71 15.78
C GLN A 257 -0.84 9.66 16.70
N ARG A 258 -0.07 10.76 16.72
CA ARG A 258 1.08 10.91 17.63
C ARG A 258 0.65 10.75 19.09
N GLY A 259 1.36 9.87 19.80
CA GLY A 259 1.06 9.56 21.19
C GLY A 259 0.21 8.30 21.41
N CYS A 260 -0.39 7.72 20.35
CA CYS A 260 -1.27 6.55 20.46
C CYS A 260 -0.57 5.20 20.19
N CYS A 261 0.63 5.21 19.60
CA CYS A 261 1.43 4.01 19.36
C CYS A 261 2.90 4.31 19.70
N GLU A 262 3.31 4.00 20.93
CA GLU A 262 4.68 4.15 21.37
C GLU A 262 5.51 2.93 20.97
N VAL A 263 6.62 3.14 20.28
CA VAL A 263 7.54 2.08 19.80
C VAL A 263 8.82 2.01 20.61
N ALA A 264 9.21 3.11 21.24
CA ALA A 264 10.30 3.24 22.21
C ALA A 264 10.05 4.48 23.06
N ASP A 265 10.78 4.64 24.16
CA ASP A 265 10.62 5.78 25.08
C ASP A 265 10.62 7.12 24.32
N GLY A 266 9.48 7.80 24.34
CA GLY A 266 9.23 9.07 23.66
C GLY A 266 9.22 9.04 22.14
N LYS A 267 9.20 7.84 21.51
CA LYS A 267 9.07 7.65 20.06
C LYS A 267 7.73 7.04 19.71
N TYR A 268 7.02 7.71 18.83
CA TYR A 268 5.67 7.32 18.45
C TYR A 268 5.62 7.01 16.94
N GLU A 269 4.94 5.95 16.60
CA GLU A 269 4.55 5.67 15.22
C GLU A 269 3.37 6.58 14.84
N ILE A 270 3.45 7.22 13.68
CA ILE A 270 2.41 8.07 13.10
C ILE A 270 2.24 7.72 11.63
N THR A 271 1.09 8.05 11.06
CA THR A 271 0.89 7.97 9.62
C THR A 271 1.64 9.11 8.94
N LEU A 272 2.88 8.85 8.48
CA LEU A 272 3.73 9.85 7.83
C LEU A 272 3.07 10.41 6.58
N TYR A 273 2.50 9.52 5.75
CA TYR A 273 1.68 9.90 4.60
C TYR A 273 0.60 8.86 4.30
N THR A 274 -0.44 9.32 3.63
CA THR A 274 -1.42 8.47 2.97
C THR A 274 -1.37 8.74 1.47
N SER A 275 -1.23 7.68 0.66
CA SER A 275 -1.29 7.77 -0.79
C SER A 275 -2.61 7.26 -1.35
N CYS A 276 -3.00 7.81 -2.51
CA CYS A 276 -4.10 7.37 -3.35
C CYS A 276 -3.68 7.54 -4.80
N CYS A 277 -3.43 6.46 -5.51
CA CYS A 277 -3.11 6.51 -6.93
C CYS A 277 -4.37 6.29 -7.75
N ASN A 278 -4.70 7.19 -8.68
CA ASN A 278 -5.57 6.84 -9.78
C ASN A 278 -4.73 6.04 -10.80
N VAL A 279 -4.79 4.73 -10.68
CA VAL A 279 -3.97 3.79 -11.45
C VAL A 279 -4.34 3.82 -12.94
N THR A 280 -5.63 4.05 -13.23
CA THR A 280 -6.13 4.16 -14.61
C THR A 280 -5.56 5.39 -15.35
N LYS A 281 -5.28 6.47 -14.59
CA LYS A 281 -4.83 7.75 -15.17
C LYS A 281 -3.37 8.10 -14.89
N GLY A 282 -2.66 7.31 -14.09
CA GLY A 282 -1.28 7.59 -13.74
C GLY A 282 -1.10 8.83 -12.84
N ILE A 283 -2.03 9.07 -11.91
CA ILE A 283 -1.98 10.23 -11.00
C ILE A 283 -1.76 9.75 -9.57
N TYR A 284 -0.75 10.29 -8.92
CA TYR A 284 -0.41 10.02 -7.52
C TYR A 284 -0.90 11.15 -6.63
N TYR A 285 -1.90 10.89 -5.77
CA TYR A 285 -2.42 11.80 -4.74
C TYR A 285 -1.84 11.41 -3.39
N TYR A 286 -1.60 12.41 -2.54
CA TYR A 286 -1.11 12.16 -1.18
C TYR A 286 -1.54 13.24 -0.20
N THR A 287 -1.56 12.88 1.09
CA THR A 287 -1.55 13.76 2.26
C THR A 287 -0.40 13.35 3.15
N THR A 288 0.08 14.25 4.02
CA THR A 288 1.07 13.93 5.05
C THR A 288 0.50 14.18 6.44
N TYR A 289 1.18 13.68 7.48
CA TYR A 289 0.76 13.95 8.86
C TYR A 289 0.67 15.45 9.18
N GLU A 290 1.53 16.26 8.57
CA GLU A 290 1.63 17.69 8.81
C GLU A 290 0.93 18.56 7.76
N ASN A 291 0.33 17.91 6.73
CA ASN A 291 -0.44 18.61 5.70
C ASN A 291 -1.62 17.75 5.23
N HIS A 292 -2.84 18.14 5.62
CA HIS A 292 -4.08 17.46 5.24
C HIS A 292 -4.59 17.83 3.84
N GLN A 293 -3.98 18.84 3.18
CA GLN A 293 -4.33 19.19 1.81
C GLN A 293 -3.95 18.05 0.87
N ILE A 294 -4.90 17.51 0.13
CA ILE A 294 -4.62 16.52 -0.92
C ILE A 294 -3.80 17.20 -2.01
N SER A 295 -2.59 16.69 -2.22
CA SER A 295 -1.67 17.10 -3.28
C SER A 295 -1.56 16.01 -4.33
N ALA A 296 -1.21 16.36 -5.58
CA ALA A 296 -1.18 15.40 -6.67
C ALA A 296 -0.01 15.65 -7.63
N VAL A 297 0.53 14.55 -8.17
CA VAL A 297 1.47 14.55 -9.29
C VAL A 297 0.89 13.65 -10.39
N ASP A 298 0.70 14.21 -11.58
CA ASP A 298 0.25 13.51 -12.78
C ASP A 298 1.47 13.17 -13.65
N MET A 299 1.80 11.86 -13.74
CA MET A 299 2.98 11.43 -14.48
C MET A 299 2.93 11.81 -15.97
N HIS A 300 1.74 11.90 -16.56
CA HIS A 300 1.57 12.21 -18.00
C HIS A 300 1.79 13.70 -18.34
N ARG A 301 1.98 14.55 -17.32
CA ARG A 301 2.40 15.95 -17.52
C ARG A 301 3.92 16.10 -17.64
N GLU A 302 4.66 15.01 -17.43
CA GLU A 302 6.11 14.98 -17.46
C GLU A 302 6.66 14.30 -18.72
N ASN A 303 7.95 14.49 -18.99
CA ASN A 303 8.64 13.80 -20.08
C ASN A 303 8.93 12.34 -19.67
N LEU A 304 8.01 11.44 -20.01
CA LEU A 304 8.17 10.01 -19.70
C LEU A 304 9.20 9.29 -20.58
N ASP A 305 9.74 9.92 -21.61
CA ASP A 305 10.81 9.36 -22.46
C ASP A 305 12.22 9.87 -22.05
N GLY A 306 12.32 10.52 -20.89
CA GLY A 306 13.59 10.92 -20.29
C GLY A 306 14.39 9.75 -19.71
N ASP A 307 15.62 10.04 -19.29
CA ASP A 307 16.59 9.11 -18.73
C ASP A 307 17.02 9.46 -17.28
N ALA A 308 16.39 10.45 -16.66
CA ALA A 308 16.67 10.90 -15.32
C ALA A 308 15.40 10.91 -14.46
N LEU A 309 15.55 10.65 -13.16
CA LEU A 309 14.45 10.73 -12.19
C LEU A 309 13.86 12.15 -12.15
N ILE A 310 12.53 12.22 -12.02
CA ILE A 310 11.81 13.48 -11.79
C ILE A 310 11.24 13.39 -10.37
N CYS A 311 11.68 14.30 -9.49
CA CYS A 311 11.42 14.24 -8.07
C CYS A 311 10.62 15.45 -7.60
N TYR A 312 9.59 15.20 -6.79
CA TYR A 312 8.76 16.22 -6.14
C TYR A 312 8.83 16.00 -4.62
N PRO A 313 9.48 16.89 -3.87
CA PRO A 313 9.42 16.86 -2.41
C PRO A 313 7.97 16.92 -1.94
N VAL A 314 7.67 16.19 -0.86
CA VAL A 314 6.35 16.32 -0.21
C VAL A 314 6.12 17.74 0.28
N ILE A 315 4.89 18.20 0.21
CA ILE A 315 4.51 19.53 0.71
C ILE A 315 4.44 19.45 2.24
N GLU A 316 5.27 20.24 2.90
CA GLU A 316 5.32 20.33 4.35
C GLU A 316 4.45 21.50 4.87
N GLY A 317 4.01 21.36 6.11
CA GLY A 317 3.25 22.38 6.82
C GLY A 317 1.78 22.42 6.46
N GLU A 318 0.94 22.55 7.50
CA GLU A 318 -0.51 22.56 7.37
C GLU A 318 -1.00 23.79 6.59
N GLN A 319 -1.91 23.59 5.67
CA GLN A 319 -2.54 24.64 4.88
C GLN A 319 -3.97 24.88 5.35
N ILE A 320 -4.16 25.96 6.10
CA ILE A 320 -5.46 26.35 6.63
C ILE A 320 -6.09 27.42 5.74
N ASN A 321 -7.25 27.11 5.19
CA ASN A 321 -8.05 28.08 4.41
C ASN A 321 -8.97 28.89 5.34
N TYR A 322 -8.59 30.15 5.62
CA TYR A 322 -9.45 31.09 6.35
C TYR A 322 -10.54 31.64 5.45
N GLN A 323 -11.79 31.50 5.86
CA GLN A 323 -12.97 31.94 5.07
C GLN A 323 -13.42 33.38 5.37
N ASN A 324 -12.74 34.08 6.26
CA ASN A 324 -13.00 35.49 6.65
C ASN A 324 -11.81 36.39 6.37
#